data_f8bb2129b850cf9d8a6ec3286d158663
#
_entry.id   f8bb2129b850cf9d8a6ec3286d158663
#
_cell.length_a   1.000
_cell.length_b   1.000
_cell.length_c   1.000
_cell.angle_alpha   90.00
_cell.angle_beta   90.00
_cell.angle_gamma   90.00
#
_symmetry.space_group_name_H-M   'P 1'
#
loop_
_entity.id
_entity.type
_entity.pdbx_description
1 polymer ?
#
loop_
_entity_poly.entity_id
_entity_poly.type
_entity_poly.pdbx_seq_one_letter_code
_entity_poly.pdbx_strand_id
1 'polypeptide(L)'
;MAEIECRDLVKKYGAKVALNGVNLSLEKQRIIGLAGPNGSGKTTLIKLIERLLTPTSGEILIHGLQPGKETKEIVSYLPDRDFLPDWMKVKELLDFFEAFYSDFDRVKAENLMDKLEIDYNLNIKKMSKGTREKVQLILCMSRKAEVYLLDEPLAGVDPAARDYIIHTILENYNEDGLVLISTHLITDIESILDEVIFLQNGKVLLHRNADDLRAETGRSIDDYFREVFAC
;
A
#
# COMPACT_ATOMS: atom_id res chain seq x y z
N MET A 1 15.25 13.33 5.74
CA MET A 1 15.34 13.24 4.24
C MET A 1 14.12 12.46 3.84
N ALA A 2 13.35 12.95 2.86
CA ALA A 2 12.11 12.28 2.45
C ALA A 2 12.39 10.85 1.99
N GLU A 3 11.52 9.94 2.39
CA GLU A 3 11.55 8.52 2.04
C GLU A 3 11.11 8.31 0.59
N ILE A 4 10.02 9.00 0.21
CA ILE A 4 9.54 9.08 -1.18
C ILE A 4 9.36 10.54 -1.56
N GLU A 5 9.89 10.93 -2.71
CA GLU A 5 9.72 12.26 -3.26
C GLU A 5 9.19 12.19 -4.69
N CYS A 6 8.14 12.95 -4.98
CA CYS A 6 7.61 13.13 -6.34
C CYS A 6 7.73 14.61 -6.71
N ARG A 7 8.29 14.89 -7.89
CA ARG A 7 8.48 16.25 -8.41
C ARG A 7 7.84 16.39 -9.79
N ASP A 8 6.82 17.23 -9.87
CA ASP A 8 6.06 17.53 -11.11
C ASP A 8 5.65 16.27 -11.88
N LEU A 9 5.26 15.23 -11.14
CA LEU A 9 5.02 13.89 -11.67
C LEU A 9 3.78 13.87 -12.56
N VAL A 10 3.95 13.48 -13.83
CA VAL A 10 2.87 13.32 -14.79
C VAL A 10 2.84 11.92 -15.36
N LYS A 11 1.64 11.34 -15.44
CA LYS A 11 1.39 10.09 -16.16
C LYS A 11 0.21 10.20 -17.08
N LYS A 12 0.44 9.87 -18.37
CA LYS A 12 -0.58 9.83 -19.42
C LYS A 12 -0.72 8.43 -19.99
N TYR A 13 -1.94 8.04 -20.34
CA TYR A 13 -2.29 6.86 -21.11
C TYR A 13 -3.00 7.33 -22.38
N GLY A 14 -2.26 7.51 -23.46
CA GLY A 14 -2.76 8.18 -24.65
C GLY A 14 -3.27 9.59 -24.32
N ALA A 15 -4.55 9.88 -24.57
CA ALA A 15 -5.17 11.18 -24.28
C ALA A 15 -5.57 11.34 -22.79
N LYS A 16 -5.65 10.24 -22.01
CA LYS A 16 -6.07 10.29 -20.61
C LYS A 16 -4.89 10.67 -19.70
N VAL A 17 -5.02 11.74 -18.95
CA VAL A 17 -4.07 12.14 -17.91
C VAL A 17 -4.47 11.46 -16.61
N ALA A 18 -3.62 10.58 -16.09
CA ALA A 18 -3.84 9.86 -14.84
C ALA A 18 -3.21 10.56 -13.63
N LEU A 19 -2.05 11.18 -13.81
CA LEU A 19 -1.41 12.07 -12.84
C LEU A 19 -0.99 13.35 -13.56
N ASN A 20 -1.16 14.50 -12.89
CA ASN A 20 -1.03 15.82 -13.49
C ASN A 20 -0.26 16.78 -12.60
N GLY A 21 1.08 16.66 -12.60
CA GLY A 21 1.95 17.53 -11.82
C GLY A 21 1.88 17.23 -10.32
N VAL A 22 1.97 15.95 -9.93
CA VAL A 22 1.97 15.55 -8.52
C VAL A 22 3.31 15.89 -7.88
N ASN A 23 3.25 16.66 -6.78
CA ASN A 23 4.37 16.97 -5.91
C ASN A 23 4.06 16.42 -4.52
N LEU A 24 4.94 15.55 -4.00
CA LEU A 24 4.80 14.89 -2.69
C LEU A 24 6.18 14.71 -2.06
N SER A 25 6.24 14.83 -0.74
CA SER A 25 7.38 14.48 0.09
C SER A 25 6.86 13.68 1.27
N LEU A 26 7.16 12.39 1.32
CA LEU A 26 6.68 11.45 2.34
C LEU A 26 7.85 11.07 3.23
N GLU A 27 7.67 11.24 4.52
CA GLU A 27 8.69 10.95 5.53
C GLU A 27 8.52 9.53 6.08
N LYS A 28 9.61 8.94 6.57
CA LYS A 28 9.59 7.67 7.29
C LYS A 28 8.87 7.76 8.64
N GLN A 29 8.63 6.60 9.27
CA GLN A 29 7.93 6.48 10.56
C GLN A 29 6.51 7.07 10.50
N ARG A 30 5.82 6.84 9.38
CA ARG A 30 4.45 7.32 9.14
C ARG A 30 3.60 6.26 8.47
N ILE A 31 2.35 6.20 8.89
CA ILE A 31 1.28 5.52 8.17
C ILE A 31 0.47 6.58 7.44
N ILE A 32 0.53 6.58 6.12
CA ILE A 32 -0.05 7.61 5.27
C ILE A 32 -1.20 7.03 4.45
N GLY A 33 -2.38 7.63 4.57
CA GLY A 33 -3.55 7.30 3.76
C GLY A 33 -3.56 8.05 2.43
N LEU A 34 -3.51 7.35 1.31
CA LEU A 34 -3.71 7.92 -0.03
C LEU A 34 -5.16 7.70 -0.45
N ALA A 35 -5.99 8.70 -0.23
CA ALA A 35 -7.43 8.64 -0.41
C ALA A 35 -7.91 9.37 -1.67
N GLY A 36 -8.99 8.88 -2.26
CA GLY A 36 -9.62 9.49 -3.42
C GLY A 36 -10.59 8.54 -4.10
N PRO A 37 -11.51 9.07 -4.91
CA PRO A 37 -12.47 8.25 -5.64
C PRO A 37 -11.79 7.31 -6.64
N ASN A 38 -12.55 6.34 -7.13
CA ASN A 38 -12.05 5.43 -8.17
C ASN A 38 -11.63 6.23 -9.42
N GLY A 39 -10.45 5.90 -9.95
CA GLY A 39 -9.88 6.61 -11.10
C GLY A 39 -9.16 7.93 -10.77
N SER A 40 -9.01 8.31 -9.51
CA SER A 40 -8.29 9.52 -9.10
C SER A 40 -6.78 9.48 -9.39
N GLY A 41 -6.19 8.28 -9.55
CA GLY A 41 -4.76 8.09 -9.84
C GLY A 41 -3.97 7.33 -8.78
N LYS A 42 -4.57 6.88 -7.67
CA LYS A 42 -3.91 6.18 -6.54
C LYS A 42 -3.04 5.00 -6.99
N THR A 43 -3.65 4.01 -7.61
CA THR A 43 -2.94 2.83 -8.15
C THR A 43 -1.88 3.22 -9.19
N THR A 44 -2.12 4.28 -9.97
CA THR A 44 -1.11 4.78 -10.94
C THR A 44 0.10 5.33 -10.21
N LEU A 45 -0.08 6.10 -9.14
CA LEU A 45 1.01 6.64 -8.33
C LEU A 45 1.81 5.50 -7.69
N ILE A 46 1.15 4.56 -7.03
CA ILE A 46 1.81 3.39 -6.43
C ILE A 46 2.62 2.59 -7.47
N LYS A 47 2.03 2.30 -8.63
CA LYS A 47 2.73 1.56 -9.70
C LYS A 47 3.91 2.31 -10.30
N LEU A 48 3.92 3.64 -10.26
CA LEU A 48 5.07 4.45 -10.64
C LEU A 48 6.18 4.38 -9.59
N ILE A 49 5.84 4.45 -8.30
CA ILE A 49 6.78 4.29 -7.18
C ILE A 49 7.43 2.91 -7.26
N GLU A 50 6.64 1.85 -7.48
CA GLU A 50 7.12 0.47 -7.63
C GLU A 50 7.85 0.20 -8.97
N ARG A 51 7.95 1.19 -9.85
CA ARG A 51 8.50 1.06 -11.23
C ARG A 51 7.81 -0.01 -12.09
N LEU A 52 6.56 -0.30 -11.83
CA LEU A 52 5.71 -1.06 -12.76
C LEU A 52 5.23 -0.21 -13.94
N LEU A 53 5.33 1.11 -13.79
CA LEU A 53 5.05 2.11 -14.80
C LEU A 53 6.22 3.11 -14.89
N THR A 54 6.36 3.77 -16.04
CA THR A 54 7.32 4.86 -16.24
C THR A 54 6.56 6.19 -16.29
N PRO A 55 7.03 7.26 -15.63
CA PRO A 55 6.45 8.59 -15.75
C PRO A 55 6.42 9.08 -17.20
N THR A 56 5.47 9.92 -17.55
CA THR A 56 5.48 10.68 -18.83
C THR A 56 6.42 11.88 -18.71
N SER A 57 6.45 12.54 -17.55
CA SER A 57 7.39 13.58 -17.17
C SER A 57 7.44 13.73 -15.66
N GLY A 58 8.38 14.52 -15.15
CA GLY A 58 8.67 14.61 -13.71
C GLY A 58 9.52 13.43 -13.23
N GLU A 59 9.76 13.37 -11.94
CA GLU A 59 10.58 12.34 -11.33
C GLU A 59 10.00 11.80 -10.02
N ILE A 60 10.46 10.60 -9.67
CA ILE A 60 10.21 9.97 -8.37
C ILE A 60 11.56 9.56 -7.82
N LEU A 61 11.76 9.80 -6.53
CA LEU A 61 12.92 9.34 -5.79
C LEU A 61 12.47 8.56 -4.55
N ILE A 62 13.12 7.45 -4.27
CA ILE A 62 12.99 6.65 -3.04
C ILE A 62 14.37 6.62 -2.41
N HIS A 63 14.52 7.09 -1.18
CA HIS A 63 15.86 7.30 -0.58
C HIS A 63 16.81 8.13 -1.46
N GLY A 64 16.29 9.07 -2.24
CA GLY A 64 17.08 9.84 -3.21
C GLY A 64 17.47 9.09 -4.48
N LEU A 65 17.07 7.83 -4.65
CA LEU A 65 17.33 7.00 -5.83
C LEU A 65 16.09 6.94 -6.74
N GLN A 66 16.30 6.90 -8.03
CA GLN A 66 15.20 6.61 -8.95
C GLN A 66 14.69 5.18 -8.76
N PRO A 67 13.36 4.93 -8.85
CA PRO A 67 12.81 3.59 -8.74
C PRO A 67 13.51 2.60 -9.67
N GLY A 68 14.03 1.50 -9.12
CA GLY A 68 14.84 0.51 -9.84
C GLY A 68 15.09 -0.75 -9.04
N LYS A 69 16.15 -1.47 -9.38
CA LYS A 69 16.51 -2.71 -8.68
C LYS A 69 16.78 -2.45 -7.19
N GLU A 70 17.58 -1.44 -6.88
CA GLU A 70 17.98 -1.08 -5.52
C GLU A 70 16.78 -0.72 -4.65
N THR A 71 15.86 0.10 -5.17
CA THR A 71 14.66 0.48 -4.42
C THR A 71 13.68 -0.67 -4.20
N LYS A 72 13.68 -1.70 -5.08
CA LYS A 72 12.85 -2.91 -4.89
C LYS A 72 13.34 -3.80 -3.74
N GLU A 73 14.58 -3.65 -3.32
CA GLU A 73 15.12 -4.36 -2.16
C GLU A 73 14.53 -3.82 -0.85
N ILE A 74 14.15 -2.54 -0.81
CA ILE A 74 13.60 -1.86 0.37
C ILE A 74 12.09 -1.58 0.29
N VAL A 75 11.44 -1.86 -0.83
CA VAL A 75 10.00 -1.66 -1.03
C VAL A 75 9.26 -2.99 -0.97
N SER A 76 8.23 -3.08 -0.15
CA SER A 76 7.26 -4.18 -0.14
C SER A 76 5.93 -3.70 -0.72
N TYR A 77 5.42 -4.41 -1.72
CA TYR A 77 4.22 -3.99 -2.45
C TYR A 77 3.12 -5.04 -2.40
N LEU A 78 1.95 -4.64 -1.94
CA LEU A 78 0.70 -5.40 -2.01
C LEU A 78 -0.19 -4.77 -3.10
N PRO A 79 -0.37 -5.43 -4.25
CA PRO A 79 -1.23 -4.91 -5.33
C PRO A 79 -2.72 -5.09 -5.02
N ASP A 80 -3.55 -4.31 -5.72
CA ASP A 80 -5.01 -4.35 -5.71
C ASP A 80 -5.62 -5.66 -6.27
N ARG A 81 -4.77 -6.53 -6.83
CA ARG A 81 -5.17 -7.80 -7.44
C ARG A 81 -4.31 -8.95 -6.97
N ASP A 82 -4.90 -10.13 -7.06
CA ASP A 82 -4.21 -11.36 -6.72
C ASP A 82 -2.96 -11.58 -7.61
N PHE A 83 -1.83 -11.84 -6.95
CA PHE A 83 -0.55 -12.14 -7.60
C PHE A 83 -0.03 -13.55 -7.29
N LEU A 84 -0.76 -14.33 -6.47
CA LEU A 84 -0.31 -15.65 -6.07
C LEU A 84 -0.37 -16.63 -7.25
N PRO A 85 0.70 -17.41 -7.50
CA PRO A 85 0.73 -18.39 -8.59
C PRO A 85 -0.11 -19.62 -8.26
N ASP A 86 -1.15 -19.89 -9.04
CA ASP A 86 -2.11 -21.00 -8.83
C ASP A 86 -1.46 -22.38 -8.77
N TRP A 87 -0.31 -22.58 -9.39
CA TRP A 87 0.37 -23.85 -9.49
C TRP A 87 1.24 -24.21 -8.28
N MET A 88 1.54 -23.24 -7.40
CA MET A 88 2.34 -23.46 -6.20
C MET A 88 1.51 -23.96 -5.02
N LYS A 89 2.21 -24.62 -4.06
CA LYS A 89 1.74 -24.83 -2.69
C LYS A 89 2.24 -23.70 -1.79
N VAL A 90 1.61 -23.53 -0.63
CA VAL A 90 2.01 -22.51 0.37
C VAL A 90 3.50 -22.63 0.73
N LYS A 91 3.98 -23.84 1.01
CA LYS A 91 5.39 -24.07 1.32
C LYS A 91 6.32 -23.60 0.21
N GLU A 92 6.00 -23.96 -1.03
CA GLU A 92 6.81 -23.56 -2.19
C GLU A 92 6.81 -22.03 -2.40
N LEU A 93 5.69 -21.39 -2.05
CA LEU A 93 5.58 -19.93 -2.08
C LEU A 93 6.47 -19.27 -1.02
N LEU A 94 6.52 -19.81 0.20
CA LEU A 94 7.43 -19.33 1.25
C LEU A 94 8.90 -19.53 0.85
N ASP A 95 9.24 -20.70 0.30
CA ASP A 95 10.59 -21.01 -0.19
C ASP A 95 11.00 -20.03 -1.31
N PHE A 96 10.05 -19.67 -2.19
CA PHE A 96 10.27 -18.70 -3.26
C PHE A 96 10.53 -17.29 -2.71
N PHE A 97 9.72 -16.82 -1.73
CA PHE A 97 9.90 -15.50 -1.14
C PHE A 97 11.22 -15.39 -0.37
N GLU A 98 11.59 -16.41 0.40
CA GLU A 98 12.87 -16.47 1.13
C GLU A 98 14.09 -16.47 0.18
N ALA A 99 13.99 -17.16 -0.94
CA ALA A 99 15.05 -17.18 -1.95
C ALA A 99 15.16 -15.88 -2.73
N PHE A 100 14.04 -15.16 -2.93
CA PHE A 100 13.99 -13.97 -3.76
C PHE A 100 14.26 -12.67 -3.00
N TYR A 101 13.77 -12.57 -1.75
CA TYR A 101 13.90 -11.39 -0.91
C TYR A 101 14.80 -11.67 0.30
N SER A 102 15.98 -11.05 0.34
CA SER A 102 16.95 -11.21 1.43
C SER A 102 16.45 -10.69 2.79
N ASP A 103 15.46 -9.81 2.77
CA ASP A 103 14.78 -9.20 3.93
C ASP A 103 13.51 -9.93 4.37
N PHE A 104 13.19 -11.08 3.75
CA PHE A 104 12.01 -11.86 4.09
C PHE A 104 12.20 -12.61 5.41
N ASP A 105 11.31 -12.33 6.38
CA ASP A 105 11.29 -13.02 7.67
C ASP A 105 10.35 -14.23 7.59
N ARG A 106 10.94 -15.38 7.26
CA ARG A 106 10.20 -16.63 7.12
C ARG A 106 9.51 -17.07 8.40
N VAL A 107 10.17 -16.89 9.55
CA VAL A 107 9.59 -17.28 10.85
C VAL A 107 8.35 -16.46 11.15
N LYS A 108 8.40 -15.17 10.86
CA LYS A 108 7.24 -14.27 10.98
C LYS A 108 6.09 -14.71 10.06
N ALA A 109 6.39 -15.02 8.80
CA ALA A 109 5.39 -15.49 7.84
C ALA A 109 4.72 -16.78 8.31
N GLU A 110 5.50 -17.76 8.76
CA GLU A 110 5.01 -19.03 9.30
C GLU A 110 4.13 -18.81 10.53
N ASN A 111 4.57 -18.01 11.50
CA ASN A 111 3.76 -17.68 12.68
C ASN A 111 2.41 -17.05 12.34
N LEU A 112 2.36 -16.17 11.34
CA LEU A 112 1.12 -15.54 10.89
C LEU A 112 0.20 -16.53 10.14
N MET A 113 0.79 -17.44 9.35
CA MET A 113 0.03 -18.49 8.67
C MET A 113 -0.51 -19.53 9.64
N ASP A 114 0.25 -19.90 10.67
CA ASP A 114 -0.18 -20.83 11.72
C ASP A 114 -1.39 -20.27 12.51
N LYS A 115 -1.38 -18.98 12.83
CA LYS A 115 -2.54 -18.30 13.45
C LYS A 115 -3.82 -18.39 12.60
N LEU A 116 -3.69 -18.56 11.29
CA LEU A 116 -4.81 -18.73 10.35
C LEU A 116 -5.07 -20.18 9.99
N GLU A 117 -4.37 -21.14 10.62
CA GLU A 117 -4.47 -22.57 10.37
C GLU A 117 -4.30 -22.94 8.86
N ILE A 118 -3.36 -22.24 8.19
CA ILE A 118 -3.11 -22.45 6.76
C ILE A 118 -2.27 -23.70 6.57
N ASP A 119 -2.80 -24.70 5.84
CA ASP A 119 -2.06 -25.90 5.47
C ASP A 119 -0.97 -25.58 4.44
N TYR A 120 0.29 -25.81 4.82
CA TYR A 120 1.47 -25.59 3.96
C TYR A 120 1.51 -26.45 2.70
N ASN A 121 0.79 -27.58 2.70
CA ASN A 121 0.67 -28.44 1.52
C ASN A 121 -0.53 -28.08 0.63
N LEU A 122 -1.35 -27.11 1.06
CA LEU A 122 -2.48 -26.64 0.28
C LEU A 122 -1.99 -25.98 -1.01
N ASN A 123 -2.61 -26.36 -2.13
CA ASN A 123 -2.35 -25.69 -3.40
C ASN A 123 -3.08 -24.34 -3.42
N ILE A 124 -2.39 -23.30 -3.84
CA ILE A 124 -2.90 -21.90 -3.89
C ILE A 124 -4.23 -21.83 -4.66
N LYS A 125 -4.37 -22.57 -5.77
CA LYS A 125 -5.60 -22.62 -6.56
C LYS A 125 -6.83 -23.05 -5.77
N LYS A 126 -6.66 -23.82 -4.69
CA LYS A 126 -7.75 -24.34 -3.84
C LYS A 126 -8.15 -23.40 -2.72
N MET A 127 -7.42 -22.31 -2.51
CA MET A 127 -7.74 -21.33 -1.48
C MET A 127 -8.98 -20.52 -1.83
N SER A 128 -9.75 -20.16 -0.80
CA SER A 128 -10.80 -19.15 -0.93
C SER A 128 -10.17 -17.78 -1.27
N LYS A 129 -10.94 -16.88 -1.86
CA LYS A 129 -10.50 -15.51 -2.13
C LYS A 129 -9.97 -14.84 -0.86
N GLY A 130 -10.71 -14.86 0.23
CA GLY A 130 -10.31 -14.25 1.50
C GLY A 130 -9.04 -14.86 2.10
N THR A 131 -8.82 -16.17 1.95
CA THR A 131 -7.56 -16.81 2.38
C THR A 131 -6.39 -16.33 1.54
N ARG A 132 -6.57 -16.20 0.22
CA ARG A 132 -5.53 -15.68 -0.70
C ARG A 132 -5.15 -14.24 -0.34
N GLU A 133 -6.13 -13.38 -0.07
CA GLU A 133 -5.89 -11.99 0.36
C GLU A 133 -5.06 -11.93 1.65
N LYS A 134 -5.39 -12.76 2.64
CA LYS A 134 -4.61 -12.86 3.89
C LYS A 134 -3.18 -13.35 3.65
N VAL A 135 -3.01 -14.38 2.83
CA VAL A 135 -1.66 -14.90 2.46
C VAL A 135 -0.83 -13.84 1.75
N GLN A 136 -1.40 -13.10 0.80
CA GLN A 136 -0.72 -11.99 0.12
C GLN A 136 -0.25 -10.91 1.10
N LEU A 137 -1.13 -10.52 2.04
CA LEU A 137 -0.79 -9.56 3.08
C LEU A 137 0.34 -10.08 3.97
N ILE A 138 0.27 -11.34 4.44
CA ILE A 138 1.31 -11.96 5.28
C ILE A 138 2.66 -11.92 4.56
N LEU A 139 2.71 -12.30 3.29
CA LEU A 139 3.95 -12.28 2.52
C LEU A 139 4.53 -10.85 2.39
N CYS A 140 3.67 -9.87 2.14
CA CYS A 140 4.05 -8.46 2.07
C CYS A 140 4.59 -7.96 3.42
N MET A 141 3.86 -8.21 4.52
CA MET A 141 4.20 -7.72 5.86
C MET A 141 5.33 -8.51 6.53
N SER A 142 5.70 -9.68 6.00
CA SER A 142 6.84 -10.47 6.47
C SER A 142 8.18 -10.05 5.88
N ARG A 143 8.21 -9.05 5.01
CA ARG A 143 9.44 -8.37 4.61
C ARG A 143 9.84 -7.32 5.64
N LYS A 144 11.14 -7.12 5.87
CA LYS A 144 11.69 -6.02 6.68
C LYS A 144 11.95 -4.80 5.79
N ALA A 145 10.93 -4.40 5.06
CA ALA A 145 11.00 -3.29 4.11
C ALA A 145 11.10 -1.94 4.84
N GLU A 146 11.63 -0.93 4.15
CA GLU A 146 11.63 0.46 4.60
C GLU A 146 10.40 1.22 4.08
N VAL A 147 9.81 0.72 2.98
CA VAL A 147 8.58 1.26 2.39
C VAL A 147 7.58 0.14 2.12
N TYR A 148 6.38 0.26 2.65
CA TYR A 148 5.25 -0.62 2.35
C TYR A 148 4.23 0.14 1.50
N LEU A 149 3.94 -0.37 0.31
CA LEU A 149 2.94 0.16 -0.60
C LEU A 149 1.74 -0.79 -0.63
N LEU A 150 0.62 -0.40 -0.04
CA LEU A 150 -0.57 -1.24 0.08
C LEU A 150 -1.70 -0.64 -0.80
N ASP A 151 -1.97 -1.28 -1.94
CA ASP A 151 -2.96 -0.77 -2.91
C ASP A 151 -4.32 -1.41 -2.65
N GLU A 152 -5.25 -0.63 -2.06
CA GLU A 152 -6.62 -1.04 -1.72
C GLU A 152 -6.69 -2.35 -0.88
N PRO A 153 -5.94 -2.49 0.24
CA PRO A 153 -5.82 -3.75 0.98
C PRO A 153 -7.14 -4.24 1.61
N LEU A 154 -8.13 -3.37 1.75
CA LEU A 154 -9.45 -3.65 2.34
C LEU A 154 -10.57 -3.77 1.31
N ALA A 155 -10.27 -3.61 0.01
CA ALA A 155 -11.28 -3.62 -1.04
C ALA A 155 -11.87 -5.02 -1.24
N GLY A 156 -13.20 -5.12 -1.09
CA GLY A 156 -13.90 -6.40 -1.27
C GLY A 156 -13.72 -7.41 -0.12
N VAL A 157 -13.09 -6.98 0.98
CA VAL A 157 -12.93 -7.77 2.20
C VAL A 157 -14.17 -7.61 3.08
N ASP A 158 -14.62 -8.70 3.69
CA ASP A 158 -15.74 -8.63 4.65
C ASP A 158 -15.34 -7.85 5.92
N PRO A 159 -16.29 -7.19 6.61
CA PRO A 159 -15.99 -6.33 7.75
C PRO A 159 -15.19 -7.03 8.87
N ALA A 160 -15.46 -8.30 9.16
CA ALA A 160 -14.76 -9.03 10.22
C ALA A 160 -13.29 -9.32 9.85
N ALA A 161 -13.00 -9.49 8.56
CA ALA A 161 -11.64 -9.71 8.08
C ALA A 161 -10.84 -8.40 7.97
N ARG A 162 -11.48 -7.23 7.90
CA ARG A 162 -10.79 -5.92 7.86
C ARG A 162 -9.98 -5.66 9.12
N ASP A 163 -10.55 -5.92 10.29
CA ASP A 163 -9.84 -5.77 11.57
C ASP A 163 -8.57 -6.61 11.60
N TYR A 164 -8.64 -7.85 11.10
CA TYR A 164 -7.45 -8.71 10.98
C TYR A 164 -6.38 -8.08 10.10
N ILE A 165 -6.76 -7.52 8.95
CA ILE A 165 -5.82 -6.87 8.02
C ILE A 165 -5.16 -5.67 8.68
N ILE A 166 -5.94 -4.80 9.32
CA ILE A 166 -5.44 -3.60 10.02
C ILE A 166 -4.47 -4.00 11.14
N HIS A 167 -4.85 -4.95 12.00
CA HIS A 167 -3.96 -5.45 13.06
C HIS A 167 -2.69 -6.08 12.48
N THR A 168 -2.81 -6.85 11.40
CA THR A 168 -1.64 -7.44 10.73
C THR A 168 -0.68 -6.37 10.21
N ILE A 169 -1.20 -5.27 9.65
CA ILE A 169 -0.38 -4.14 9.20
C ILE A 169 0.32 -3.50 10.41
N LEU A 170 -0.44 -3.11 11.44
CA LEU A 170 0.08 -2.39 12.62
C LEU A 170 1.12 -3.17 13.42
N GLU A 171 0.92 -4.48 13.58
CA GLU A 171 1.83 -5.33 14.38
C GLU A 171 3.07 -5.78 13.60
N ASN A 172 3.09 -5.58 12.27
CA ASN A 172 4.08 -6.24 11.43
C ASN A 172 4.85 -5.33 10.47
N TYR A 173 4.55 -4.06 10.36
CA TYR A 173 5.41 -3.15 9.59
C TYR A 173 6.70 -2.81 10.35
N ASN A 174 7.69 -2.31 9.65
CA ASN A 174 8.90 -1.76 10.25
C ASN A 174 8.60 -0.34 10.76
N GLU A 175 8.64 -0.13 12.08
CA GLU A 175 8.32 1.18 12.70
C GLU A 175 9.24 2.32 12.22
N ASP A 176 10.45 2.01 11.76
CA ASP A 176 11.35 2.98 11.14
C ASP A 176 11.02 3.27 9.67
N GLY A 177 10.09 2.52 9.09
CA GLY A 177 9.70 2.62 7.68
C GLY A 177 8.52 3.56 7.43
N LEU A 178 8.07 3.58 6.19
CA LEU A 178 6.88 4.27 5.69
C LEU A 178 5.84 3.25 5.25
N VAL A 179 4.58 3.45 5.64
CA VAL A 179 3.44 2.69 5.11
C VAL A 179 2.54 3.64 4.32
N LEU A 180 2.36 3.39 3.03
CA LEU A 180 1.42 4.12 2.16
C LEU A 180 0.25 3.20 1.80
N ILE A 181 -0.94 3.53 2.30
CA ILE A 181 -2.17 2.75 2.08
C ILE A 181 -3.09 3.51 1.13
N SER A 182 -3.33 2.99 -0.06
CA SER A 182 -4.37 3.55 -0.92
C SER A 182 -5.74 3.01 -0.52
N THR A 183 -6.73 3.88 -0.47
CA THR A 183 -8.11 3.47 -0.20
C THR A 183 -9.14 4.46 -0.72
N HIS A 184 -10.34 3.97 -0.94
CA HIS A 184 -11.56 4.77 -1.07
C HIS A 184 -12.48 4.61 0.17
N LEU A 185 -12.05 3.81 1.17
CA LEU A 185 -12.74 3.50 2.42
C LEU A 185 -11.92 4.05 3.59
N ILE A 186 -11.89 5.36 3.76
CA ILE A 186 -11.11 6.03 4.81
C ILE A 186 -11.59 5.62 6.20
N THR A 187 -12.90 5.48 6.40
CA THR A 187 -13.52 5.10 7.68
C THR A 187 -12.80 3.94 8.37
N ASP A 188 -12.36 2.95 7.57
CA ASP A 188 -11.76 1.73 8.12
C ASP A 188 -10.34 1.93 8.66
N ILE A 189 -9.59 2.92 8.15
CA ILE A 189 -8.17 3.12 8.47
C ILE A 189 -7.87 4.47 9.12
N GLU A 190 -8.82 5.40 9.22
CA GLU A 190 -8.53 6.77 9.69
C GLU A 190 -7.92 6.83 11.10
N SER A 191 -8.24 5.84 11.96
CA SER A 191 -7.72 5.77 13.33
C SER A 191 -6.24 5.45 13.43
N ILE A 192 -5.65 4.90 12.39
CA ILE A 192 -4.24 4.48 12.34
C ILE A 192 -3.36 5.41 11.50
N LEU A 193 -3.94 6.45 10.88
CA LEU A 193 -3.20 7.35 9.99
C LEU A 193 -2.49 8.47 10.77
N ASP A 194 -1.21 8.65 10.48
CA ASP A 194 -0.43 9.84 10.85
C ASP A 194 -0.69 10.98 9.89
N GLU A 195 -0.81 10.67 8.59
CA GLU A 195 -1.03 11.67 7.53
C GLU A 195 -2.05 11.17 6.52
N VAL A 196 -2.69 12.12 5.83
CA VAL A 196 -3.63 11.82 4.75
C VAL A 196 -3.34 12.67 3.52
N ILE A 197 -3.43 12.01 2.36
CA ILE A 197 -3.31 12.63 1.03
C ILE A 197 -4.64 12.43 0.31
N PHE A 198 -5.25 13.53 -0.14
CA PHE A 198 -6.43 13.47 -1.01
C PHE A 198 -6.02 13.67 -2.45
N LEU A 199 -6.33 12.68 -3.29
CA LEU A 199 -6.01 12.66 -4.71
C LEU A 199 -7.29 12.72 -5.55
N GLN A 200 -7.40 13.71 -6.45
CA GLN A 200 -8.52 13.84 -7.38
C GLN A 200 -8.03 14.24 -8.76
N ASN A 201 -8.53 13.57 -9.80
CA ASN A 201 -8.18 13.85 -11.19
C ASN A 201 -6.67 13.95 -11.45
N GLY A 202 -5.92 13.10 -10.76
CA GLY A 202 -4.46 13.06 -10.86
C GLY A 202 -3.71 14.19 -10.17
N LYS A 203 -4.38 14.98 -9.32
CA LYS A 203 -3.77 16.08 -8.54
C LYS A 203 -3.92 15.84 -7.05
N VAL A 204 -2.92 16.22 -6.29
CA VAL A 204 -2.99 16.29 -4.83
C VAL A 204 -3.81 17.51 -4.45
N LEU A 205 -4.95 17.29 -3.79
CA LEU A 205 -5.79 18.37 -3.24
C LEU A 205 -5.35 18.75 -1.84
N LEU A 206 -4.92 17.75 -1.07
CA LEU A 206 -4.56 17.88 0.34
C LEU A 206 -3.43 16.90 0.66
N HIS A 207 -2.47 17.34 1.47
CA HIS A 207 -1.52 16.50 2.19
C HIS A 207 -1.34 17.11 3.58
N ARG A 208 -1.83 16.45 4.64
CA ARG A 208 -1.88 16.97 6.00
C ARG A 208 -1.67 15.87 7.05
N ASN A 209 -1.16 16.28 8.20
CA ASN A 209 -1.20 15.45 9.39
C ASN A 209 -2.67 15.16 9.77
N ALA A 210 -2.95 13.92 10.18
CA ALA A 210 -4.30 13.46 10.45
C ALA A 210 -4.92 14.14 11.69
N ASP A 211 -4.13 14.31 12.76
CA ASP A 211 -4.60 14.94 13.99
C ASP A 211 -4.80 16.45 13.82
N ASP A 212 -3.89 17.13 13.11
CA ASP A 212 -4.05 18.53 12.76
C ASP A 212 -5.33 18.75 11.94
N LEU A 213 -5.60 17.90 10.97
CA LEU A 213 -6.81 17.98 10.15
C LEU A 213 -8.09 17.80 11.00
N ARG A 214 -8.08 16.83 11.93
CA ARG A 214 -9.20 16.60 12.88
C ARG A 214 -9.39 17.83 13.80
N ALA A 215 -8.29 18.37 14.33
CA ALA A 215 -8.33 19.54 15.22
C ALA A 215 -8.86 20.80 14.53
N GLU A 216 -8.41 21.07 13.29
CA GLU A 216 -8.83 22.25 12.52
C GLU A 216 -10.28 22.17 12.04
N THR A 217 -10.72 20.98 11.61
CA THR A 217 -12.07 20.80 11.03
C THR A 217 -13.13 20.48 12.06
N GLY A 218 -12.74 19.97 13.25
CA GLY A 218 -13.65 19.43 14.26
C GLY A 218 -14.41 18.19 13.80
N ARG A 219 -13.93 17.47 12.78
CA ARG A 219 -14.59 16.33 12.12
C ARG A 219 -13.62 15.14 11.99
N SER A 220 -14.21 13.97 11.70
CA SER A 220 -13.43 12.81 11.27
C SER A 220 -12.81 13.06 9.88
N ILE A 221 -11.75 12.32 9.54
CA ILE A 221 -11.14 12.39 8.20
C ILE A 221 -12.14 11.89 7.15
N ASP A 222 -12.96 10.88 7.47
CA ASP A 222 -14.00 10.38 6.57
C ASP A 222 -15.09 11.42 6.28
N ASP A 223 -15.58 12.14 7.31
CA ASP A 223 -16.57 13.19 7.11
C ASP A 223 -16.01 14.33 6.23
N TYR A 224 -14.75 14.72 6.48
CA TYR A 224 -14.09 15.73 5.67
C TYR A 224 -13.83 15.25 4.24
N PHE A 225 -13.46 13.99 4.07
CA PHE A 225 -13.31 13.37 2.76
C PHE A 225 -14.63 13.39 1.98
N ARG A 226 -15.74 13.01 2.61
CA ARG A 226 -17.08 13.04 1.98
C ARG A 226 -17.48 14.45 1.56
N GLU A 227 -17.16 15.46 2.36
CA GLU A 227 -17.44 16.86 2.00
C GLU A 227 -16.61 17.31 0.79
N VAL A 228 -15.30 17.02 0.77
CA VAL A 228 -14.39 17.41 -0.31
C VAL A 228 -14.75 16.72 -1.63
N PHE A 229 -15.23 15.47 -1.57
CA PHE A 229 -15.56 14.66 -2.74
C PHE A 229 -17.06 14.53 -2.98
N ALA A 230 -17.92 15.22 -2.20
CA ALA A 230 -19.35 15.27 -2.46
C ALA A 230 -19.61 15.86 -3.87
N CYS A 231 -20.26 15.08 -4.72
CA CYS A 231 -20.75 15.48 -6.03
C CYS A 231 -22.18 16.00 -5.93
#